data_080afb99bf4672ffdf2100fae71107ac
#
_entry.id   080afb99bf4672ffdf2100fae71107ac
#
_cell.length_a   1.000
_cell.length_b   1.000
_cell.length_c   1.000
_cell.angle_alpha   90.00
_cell.angle_beta   90.00
_cell.angle_gamma   90.00
#
_symmetry.space_group_name_H-M   'P 1'
#
loop_
_entity.id
_entity.type
_entity.pdbx_description
1 polymer ?
#
loop_
_entity_poly.entity_id
_entity_poly.type
_entity_poly.pdbx_seq_one_letter_code
_entity_poly.pdbx_strand_id
1 'polypeptide(L)'
;MNIYRTHNCSELTISEINKQVTLSGWLHRKRDHGNLLFIDLRDHYGITQCVIENKNKNFKILEKAKPETILKISGKVVKRGDGTENKELKTGHIEVTVSYTHLTLPTKA
;
A
#
# COMPACT_ATOMS: atom_id res chain seq x y z
N MET A 1 17.68 -5.50 10.12
CA MET A 1 16.58 -4.56 9.75
C MET A 1 16.68 -4.23 8.27
N ASN A 2 15.55 -4.24 7.59
CA ASN A 2 15.51 -3.87 6.18
C ASN A 2 15.51 -2.34 6.04
N ILE A 3 16.52 -1.79 5.36
CA ILE A 3 16.64 -0.34 5.19
C ILE A 3 15.61 0.22 4.20
N TYR A 4 14.91 -0.64 3.46
CA TYR A 4 13.96 -0.23 2.44
C TYR A 4 12.52 -0.19 2.94
N ARG A 5 12.30 -0.58 4.18
CA ARG A 5 10.95 -0.54 4.75
C ARG A 5 11.05 -0.39 6.26
N THR A 6 9.98 0.16 6.84
CA THR A 6 9.86 0.25 8.30
C THR A 6 9.06 -0.92 8.87
N HIS A 7 8.14 -1.47 8.05
CA HIS A 7 7.23 -2.54 8.46
C HIS A 7 7.03 -3.50 7.30
N ASN A 8 6.62 -4.72 7.58
CA ASN A 8 6.18 -5.62 6.52
C ASN A 8 4.65 -5.53 6.37
N CYS A 9 4.11 -6.15 5.32
CA CYS A 9 2.70 -6.00 4.99
C CYS A 9 1.75 -6.81 5.88
N SER A 10 2.24 -7.44 6.95
CA SER A 10 1.38 -8.11 7.91
C SER A 10 1.44 -7.48 9.29
N GLU A 11 2.25 -6.44 9.48
CA GLU A 11 2.51 -5.87 10.81
C GLU A 11 1.60 -4.72 11.20
N LEU A 12 0.91 -4.10 10.23
CA LEU A 12 0.15 -2.89 10.51
C LEU A 12 -1.21 -3.24 11.12
N THR A 13 -1.46 -2.69 12.29
CA THR A 13 -2.72 -2.87 12.99
C THR A 13 -3.20 -1.52 13.49
N ILE A 14 -4.32 -1.52 14.21
CA ILE A 14 -4.88 -0.29 14.78
C ILE A 14 -3.87 0.45 15.64
N SER A 15 -2.94 -0.28 16.26
CA SER A 15 -1.92 0.36 17.11
C SER A 15 -0.95 1.23 16.33
N GLU A 16 -0.86 1.06 15.02
CA GLU A 16 0.01 1.87 14.15
C GLU A 16 -0.67 3.10 13.58
N ILE A 17 -1.95 3.36 13.88
CA ILE A 17 -2.67 4.50 13.32
C ILE A 17 -1.91 5.80 13.60
N ASN A 18 -1.84 6.65 12.59
CA ASN A 18 -1.15 7.94 12.55
C ASN A 18 0.36 7.85 12.42
N LYS A 19 0.92 6.64 12.35
CA LYS A 19 2.36 6.50 12.10
C LYS A 19 2.66 6.62 10.62
N GLN A 20 3.79 7.22 10.32
CA GLN A 20 4.32 7.24 8.97
C GLN A 20 5.12 5.96 8.75
N VAL A 21 4.80 5.22 7.73
CA VAL A 21 5.45 3.93 7.48
C VAL A 21 5.95 3.84 6.05
N THR A 22 6.88 2.94 5.81
CA THR A 22 7.35 2.60 4.47
C THR A 22 7.25 1.10 4.30
N LEU A 23 6.59 0.70 3.23
CA LEU A 23 6.38 -0.71 2.89
C LEU A 23 7.03 -1.00 1.55
N SER A 24 7.54 -2.21 1.39
CA SER A 24 8.10 -2.67 0.12
C SER A 24 7.46 -3.99 -0.24
N GLY A 25 7.09 -4.14 -1.50
CA GLY A 25 6.46 -5.36 -1.96
C GLY A 25 6.13 -5.24 -3.43
N TRP A 26 5.07 -5.91 -3.83
CA TRP A 26 4.63 -5.84 -5.21
C TRP A 26 3.13 -5.61 -5.27
N LEU A 27 2.70 -5.06 -6.42
CA LEU A 27 1.28 -4.79 -6.65
C LEU A 27 0.54 -6.11 -6.84
N HIS A 28 -0.33 -6.43 -5.89
CA HIS A 28 -1.12 -7.65 -5.96
C HIS A 28 -2.44 -7.41 -6.69
N ARG A 29 -3.14 -6.33 -6.35
CA ARG A 29 -4.42 -5.98 -6.93
C ARG A 29 -4.61 -4.48 -6.86
N LYS A 30 -5.34 -3.95 -7.85
CA LYS A 30 -5.61 -2.52 -7.95
C LYS A 30 -7.08 -2.33 -8.26
N ARG A 31 -7.73 -1.37 -7.59
CA ARG A 31 -9.13 -1.03 -7.83
C ARG A 31 -9.23 0.48 -8.01
N ASP A 32 -9.72 0.89 -9.17
CA ASP A 32 -9.86 2.29 -9.53
C ASP A 32 -11.27 2.77 -9.18
N HIS A 33 -11.37 3.73 -8.30
CA HIS A 33 -12.63 4.32 -7.87
C HIS A 33 -12.73 5.79 -8.28
N GLY A 34 -12.11 6.15 -9.39
CA GLY A 34 -12.14 7.51 -9.89
C GLY A 34 -11.18 8.42 -9.15
N ASN A 35 -11.65 9.06 -8.10
CA ASN A 35 -10.80 9.98 -7.33
C ASN A 35 -9.81 9.27 -6.42
N LEU A 36 -10.02 7.98 -6.17
CA LEU A 36 -9.18 7.19 -5.31
C LEU A 36 -8.75 5.93 -6.03
N LEU A 37 -7.52 5.53 -5.80
CA LEU A 37 -7.00 4.26 -6.30
C LEU A 37 -6.62 3.43 -5.09
N PHE A 38 -7.19 2.24 -4.99
CA PHE A 38 -6.88 1.30 -3.93
C PHE A 38 -5.89 0.27 -4.46
N ILE A 39 -4.84 0.04 -3.70
CA ILE A 39 -3.79 -0.89 -4.07
C ILE A 39 -3.57 -1.87 -2.95
N ASP A 40 -3.61 -3.15 -3.26
CA ASP A 40 -3.21 -4.19 -2.32
C ASP A 40 -1.72 -4.45 -2.57
N LEU A 41 -0.90 -3.99 -1.64
CA LEU A 41 0.54 -4.23 -1.68
C LEU A 41 0.83 -5.51 -0.93
N ARG A 42 1.53 -6.42 -1.59
CA ARG A 42 1.84 -7.72 -1.02
C ARG A 42 3.35 -7.91 -0.88
N ASP A 43 3.74 -8.56 0.20
CA ASP A 43 5.11 -9.05 0.36
C ASP A 43 5.04 -10.49 0.86
N HIS A 44 6.17 -11.04 1.30
CA HIS A 44 6.20 -12.43 1.75
C HIS A 44 5.46 -12.67 3.06
N TYR A 45 5.04 -11.62 3.73
CA TYR A 45 4.39 -11.71 5.04
C TYR A 45 2.89 -11.48 5.01
N GLY A 46 2.39 -10.77 4.01
CA GLY A 46 0.96 -10.49 3.94
C GLY A 46 0.62 -9.40 2.94
N ILE A 47 -0.56 -8.83 3.11
CA ILE A 47 -1.11 -7.81 2.22
C ILE A 47 -1.56 -6.61 3.04
N THR A 48 -1.24 -5.41 2.55
CA THR A 48 -1.72 -4.16 3.15
C THR A 48 -2.40 -3.34 2.06
N GLN A 49 -3.60 -2.84 2.35
CA GLN A 49 -4.30 -1.95 1.43
C GLN A 49 -3.70 -0.55 1.54
N CYS A 50 -3.41 0.02 0.39
CA CYS A 50 -2.93 1.39 0.29
C CYS A 50 -3.92 2.17 -0.56
N VAL A 51 -4.11 3.46 -0.24
CA VAL A 51 -5.01 4.30 -1.01
C VAL A 51 -4.28 5.59 -1.39
N ILE A 52 -4.47 6.02 -2.63
CA ILE A 52 -3.88 7.25 -3.12
C ILE A 52 -4.96 8.10 -3.79
N GLU A 53 -4.93 9.40 -3.50
CA GLU A 53 -5.87 10.34 -4.10
C GLU A 53 -5.37 10.82 -5.46
N ASN A 54 -6.31 11.17 -6.35
CA ASN A 54 -5.95 11.58 -7.72
C ASN A 54 -5.17 12.88 -7.79
N LYS A 55 -5.20 13.72 -6.76
CA LYS A 55 -4.40 14.93 -6.73
C LYS A 55 -2.96 14.69 -6.27
N ASN A 56 -2.64 13.49 -5.83
CA ASN A 56 -1.26 13.14 -5.51
C ASN A 56 -0.50 12.94 -6.82
N LYS A 57 0.67 13.58 -6.93
CA LYS A 57 1.44 13.52 -8.17
C LYS A 57 1.92 12.11 -8.53
N ASN A 58 1.89 11.19 -7.56
CA ASN A 58 2.26 9.80 -7.82
C ASN A 58 1.08 8.95 -8.29
N PHE A 59 -0.11 9.53 -8.34
CA PHE A 59 -1.32 8.79 -8.71
C PHE A 59 -1.19 8.12 -10.08
N LYS A 60 -0.73 8.88 -11.08
CA LYS A 60 -0.64 8.35 -12.44
C LYS A 60 0.35 7.21 -12.56
N ILE A 61 1.41 7.25 -11.76
CA ILE A 61 2.40 6.18 -11.76
C ILE A 61 1.74 4.88 -11.31
N LEU A 62 0.98 4.94 -10.21
CA LEU A 62 0.31 3.76 -9.68
C LEU A 62 -0.86 3.33 -10.56
N GLU A 63 -1.55 4.29 -11.16
CA GLU A 63 -2.67 3.99 -12.05
C GLU A 63 -2.23 3.12 -13.23
N LYS A 64 -1.02 3.37 -13.73
CA LYS A 64 -0.47 2.63 -14.86
C LYS A 64 0.30 1.38 -14.47
N ALA A 65 0.55 1.19 -13.18
CA ALA A 65 1.33 0.04 -12.73
C ALA A 65 0.59 -1.26 -13.00
N LYS A 66 1.33 -2.25 -13.45
CA LYS A 66 0.79 -3.59 -13.74
C LYS A 66 0.92 -4.48 -12.51
N PRO A 67 0.11 -5.54 -12.43
CA PRO A 67 0.27 -6.52 -11.35
C PRO A 67 1.71 -7.00 -11.28
N GLU A 68 2.16 -7.25 -10.05
CA GLU A 68 3.50 -7.74 -9.73
C GLU A 68 4.61 -6.71 -9.93
N THR A 69 4.25 -5.45 -10.21
CA THR A 69 5.24 -4.37 -10.21
C THR A 69 5.79 -4.19 -8.80
N ILE A 70 7.10 -4.06 -8.70
CA ILE A 70 7.77 -3.85 -7.40
C ILE A 70 7.58 -2.40 -6.99
N LEU A 71 7.07 -2.20 -5.78
CA LEU A 71 6.75 -0.88 -5.26
C LEU A 71 7.34 -0.66 -3.88
N LYS A 72 7.75 0.57 -3.63
CA LYS A 72 8.06 1.06 -2.30
C LYS A 72 7.07 2.18 -2.01
N ILE A 73 6.28 2.04 -0.98
CA ILE A 73 5.21 2.98 -0.65
C ILE A 73 5.44 3.55 0.73
N SER A 74 5.42 4.88 0.82
CA SER A 74 5.48 5.58 2.09
C SER A 74 4.16 6.29 2.31
N GLY A 75 3.64 6.22 3.50
CA GLY A 75 2.37 6.85 3.80
C GLY A 75 2.03 6.76 5.27
N LYS A 76 0.83 7.24 5.58
CA LYS A 76 0.33 7.29 6.94
C LYS A 76 -0.71 6.20 7.14
N VAL A 77 -0.60 5.49 8.26
CA VAL A 77 -1.57 4.45 8.61
C VAL A 77 -2.83 5.12 9.13
N VAL A 78 -3.97 4.76 8.57
CA VAL A 78 -5.27 5.26 9.00
C VAL A 78 -6.23 4.09 9.14
N LYS A 79 -7.30 4.28 9.90
CA LYS A 79 -8.34 3.27 10.03
C LYS A 79 -9.13 3.20 8.73
N ARG A 80 -9.49 1.99 8.28
CA ARG A 80 -10.39 1.85 7.14
C ARG A 80 -11.76 2.43 7.49
N GLY A 81 -12.47 2.90 6.47
CA GLY A 81 -13.81 3.41 6.67
C GLY A 81 -14.73 2.33 7.23
N ASP A 82 -15.78 2.76 7.93
CA ASP A 82 -16.74 1.84 8.52
C ASP A 82 -17.31 0.90 7.46
N GLY A 83 -17.36 -0.39 7.78
CA GLY A 83 -17.88 -1.39 6.86
C GLY A 83 -16.93 -1.86 5.79
N THR A 84 -15.71 -1.35 5.77
CA THR A 84 -14.71 -1.74 4.76
C THR A 84 -13.60 -2.62 5.32
N GLU A 85 -13.70 -3.01 6.59
CA GLU A 85 -12.72 -3.90 7.19
C GLU A 85 -12.71 -5.25 6.48
N ASN A 86 -11.52 -5.83 6.35
CA ASN A 86 -11.37 -7.17 5.80
C ASN A 86 -10.81 -8.08 6.87
N LYS A 87 -11.69 -8.86 7.49
CA LYS A 87 -11.32 -9.73 8.62
C LYS A 87 -10.39 -10.87 8.22
N GLU A 88 -10.27 -11.14 6.94
CA GLU A 88 -9.37 -12.18 6.46
C GLU A 88 -7.91 -11.75 6.45
N LEU A 89 -7.65 -10.45 6.57
CA LEU A 89 -6.30 -9.93 6.60
C LEU A 89 -5.93 -9.47 8.00
N LYS A 90 -4.67 -9.71 8.40
CA LYS A 90 -4.16 -9.19 9.67
C LYS A 90 -4.18 -7.66 9.69
N THR A 91 -4.01 -7.05 8.53
CA THR A 91 -4.01 -5.60 8.37
C THR A 91 -5.37 -5.07 7.96
N GLY A 92 -6.41 -5.89 8.09
CA GLY A 92 -7.72 -5.58 7.51
C GLY A 92 -8.48 -4.43 8.12
N HIS A 93 -8.04 -3.89 9.25
CA HIS A 93 -8.71 -2.76 9.91
C HIS A 93 -8.08 -1.42 9.58
N ILE A 94 -6.97 -1.41 8.88
CA ILE A 94 -6.24 -0.18 8.54
C ILE A 94 -5.98 -0.12 7.05
N GLU A 95 -5.58 1.05 6.60
CA GLU A 95 -5.03 1.24 5.26
C GLU A 95 -3.94 2.29 5.34
N VAL A 96 -3.11 2.35 4.31
CA VAL A 96 -2.03 3.34 4.24
C VAL A 96 -2.41 4.39 3.22
N THR A 97 -2.53 5.65 3.66
CA THR A 97 -2.73 6.77 2.75
C THR A 97 -1.39 7.13 2.17
N VAL A 98 -1.24 6.92 0.86
CA VAL A 98 0.05 7.06 0.19
C VAL A 98 0.45 8.52 0.11
N SER A 99 1.64 8.86 0.60
CA SER A 99 2.22 10.18 0.40
C SER A 99 3.29 10.15 -0.67
N TYR A 100 3.98 9.02 -0.83
CA TYR A 100 5.05 8.86 -1.81
C TYR A 100 5.13 7.41 -2.26
N THR A 101 5.44 7.21 -3.53
CA THR A 101 5.70 5.87 -4.04
C THR A 101 6.91 5.90 -4.96
N HIS A 102 7.69 4.83 -4.90
CA HIS A 102 8.81 4.62 -5.80
C HIS A 102 8.56 3.31 -6.52
N LEU A 103 8.54 3.38 -7.83
CA LEU A 103 8.33 2.23 -8.68
C LEU A 103 9.67 1.65 -9.06
N THR A 104 9.88 0.39 -8.74
CA THR A 104 11.06 -0.32 -9.19
C THR A 104 10.66 -1.25 -10.31
N LEU A 105 11.19 -1.00 -11.49
CA LEU A 105 10.90 -1.87 -12.63
C LEU A 105 11.55 -3.22 -12.38
N PRO A 106 10.82 -4.30 -12.67
CA PRO A 106 11.42 -5.62 -12.51
C PRO A 106 12.62 -5.76 -13.42
N THR A 107 13.68 -6.34 -12.88
CA THR A 107 14.84 -6.66 -13.67
C THR A 107 14.46 -7.82 -14.57
N LYS A 108 14.44 -7.57 -15.85
CA LYS A 108 14.12 -8.64 -16.77
C LYS A 108 15.31 -9.54 -16.94
N ALA A 109 15.06 -10.75 -16.68
CA ALA A 109 16.05 -11.75 -16.98
C ALA A 109 15.96 -12.11 -18.45
#